data_e8b3171e3aa0d5f5d483e37dbd4be7b5
#
_entry.id   e8b3171e3aa0d5f5d483e37dbd4be7b5
#
_cell.length_a   1.000
_cell.length_b   1.000
_cell.length_c   1.000
_cell.angle_alpha   90.00
_cell.angle_beta   90.00
_cell.angle_gamma   90.00
#
_symmetry.space_group_name_H-M   'P 1'
#
loop_
_entity.id
_entity.type
_entity.pdbx_description
1 polymer ?
#
loop_
_entity_poly.entity_id
_entity_poly.type
_entity_poly.pdbx_seq_one_letter_code
_entity_poly.pdbx_strand_id
1 'polypeptide(L)'
;MAYRKLGRDNKHRKSMLATLTKQLINNGSIKTTDTRAKEVRRCAEKMITYGKKGDLVSRRKALAFLHNDKKVVDKIFHELAPRYANRNGGYTQILKLDERRGDGALIVLLRLMDEEKATEEAK
;
A
#
# COMPACT_ATOMS: atom_id res chain seq x y z
N MET A 1 8.39 -8.88 20.33
CA MET A 1 7.97 -9.27 18.98
C MET A 1 8.42 -8.26 17.95
N ALA A 2 8.95 -8.73 16.85
CA ALA A 2 9.49 -7.86 15.84
C ALA A 2 8.44 -7.20 14.94
N TYR A 3 7.19 -7.62 15.03
CA TYR A 3 6.11 -7.10 14.18
C TYR A 3 4.79 -7.10 14.93
N ARG A 4 3.86 -6.28 14.44
CA ARG A 4 2.53 -6.14 15.03
C ARG A 4 1.60 -7.24 14.55
N LYS A 5 0.85 -7.85 15.46
CA LYS A 5 -0.12 -8.88 15.10
C LYS A 5 -1.53 -8.34 14.86
N LEU A 6 -1.81 -7.12 15.31
CA LEU A 6 -3.11 -6.46 15.12
C LEU A 6 -4.28 -7.29 15.62
N GLY A 7 -4.07 -8.10 16.67
CA GLY A 7 -5.12 -8.92 17.26
C GLY A 7 -5.53 -10.14 16.46
N ARG A 8 -4.77 -10.50 15.41
CA ARG A 8 -5.08 -11.64 14.54
C ARG A 8 -3.87 -12.56 14.43
N ASP A 9 -4.13 -13.83 14.08
CA ASP A 9 -3.02 -14.76 13.80
C ASP A 9 -2.32 -14.39 12.50
N ASN A 10 -1.15 -15.01 12.24
CA ASN A 10 -0.32 -14.65 11.10
C ASN A 10 -1.02 -14.84 9.75
N LYS A 11 -1.83 -15.87 9.62
CA LYS A 11 -2.53 -16.17 8.37
C LYS A 11 -3.59 -15.12 8.09
N HIS A 12 -4.42 -14.82 9.07
CA HIS A 12 -5.46 -13.79 8.94
C HIS A 12 -4.86 -12.42 8.73
N ARG A 13 -3.75 -12.14 9.43
CA ARG A 13 -3.06 -10.86 9.30
C ARG A 13 -2.54 -10.64 7.87
N LYS A 14 -1.89 -11.65 7.30
CA LYS A 14 -1.39 -11.56 5.93
C LYS A 14 -2.52 -11.38 4.93
N SER A 15 -3.61 -12.12 5.10
CA SER A 15 -4.77 -12.02 4.22
C SER A 15 -5.39 -10.62 4.30
N MET A 16 -5.54 -10.09 5.51
CA MET A 16 -6.08 -8.75 5.71
C MET A 16 -5.19 -7.69 5.04
N LEU A 17 -3.88 -7.78 5.24
CA LEU A 17 -2.94 -6.82 4.66
C LEU A 17 -2.95 -6.90 3.13
N ALA A 18 -3.03 -8.10 2.57
CA ALA A 18 -3.12 -8.26 1.12
C ALA A 18 -4.39 -7.63 0.57
N THR A 19 -5.52 -7.85 1.22
CA THR A 19 -6.80 -7.28 0.82
C THR A 19 -6.76 -5.75 0.85
N LEU A 20 -6.25 -5.19 1.94
CA LEU A 20 -6.15 -3.72 2.09
C LEU A 20 -5.18 -3.12 1.06
N THR A 21 -4.09 -3.81 0.79
CA THR A 21 -3.13 -3.36 -0.23
C THR A 21 -3.77 -3.35 -1.61
N LYS A 22 -4.55 -4.38 -1.95
CA LYS A 22 -5.28 -4.42 -3.22
C LYS A 22 -6.27 -3.28 -3.32
N GLN A 23 -7.01 -2.99 -2.24
CA GLN A 23 -7.95 -1.87 -2.22
C GLN A 23 -7.23 -0.54 -2.44
N LEU A 24 -6.10 -0.35 -1.79
CA LEU A 24 -5.30 0.87 -1.95
C LEU A 24 -4.86 1.04 -3.40
N ILE A 25 -4.36 -0.02 -4.02
CA ILE A 25 -3.89 0.03 -5.41
C ILE A 25 -5.05 0.31 -6.38
N ASN A 26 -6.17 -0.35 -6.17
CA ASN A 26 -7.32 -0.20 -7.06
C ASN A 26 -8.02 1.15 -6.92
N ASN A 27 -8.14 1.66 -5.70
CA ASN A 27 -8.92 2.87 -5.42
C ASN A 27 -8.05 4.12 -5.26
N GLY A 28 -6.75 3.94 -5.08
CA GLY A 28 -5.83 5.07 -4.86
C GLY A 28 -5.77 5.53 -3.41
N SER A 29 -6.73 5.18 -2.58
CA SER A 29 -6.74 5.55 -1.17
C SER A 29 -7.63 4.61 -0.37
N ILE A 30 -7.35 4.51 0.93
CA ILE A 30 -8.21 3.78 1.86
C ILE A 30 -8.27 4.53 3.18
N LYS A 31 -9.40 4.41 3.88
CA LYS A 31 -9.54 4.89 5.26
C LYS A 31 -9.37 3.72 6.20
N THR A 32 -8.53 3.87 7.21
CA THR A 32 -8.29 2.81 8.18
C THR A 32 -7.67 3.41 9.43
N THR A 33 -7.42 2.59 10.43
CA THR A 33 -6.73 3.03 11.63
C THR A 33 -5.26 3.30 11.33
N ASP A 34 -4.64 4.18 12.12
CA ASP A 34 -3.24 4.56 11.94
C ASP A 34 -2.30 3.34 11.97
N THR A 35 -2.55 2.40 12.88
CA THR A 35 -1.73 1.21 13.01
C THR A 35 -1.77 0.34 11.76
N ARG A 36 -2.98 0.10 11.23
CA ARG A 36 -3.14 -0.67 10.01
C ARG A 36 -2.56 0.05 8.81
N ALA A 37 -2.75 1.36 8.75
CA ALA A 37 -2.21 2.16 7.64
C ALA A 37 -0.70 2.02 7.53
N LYS A 38 0.01 2.04 8.65
CA LYS A 38 1.46 1.87 8.65
C LYS A 38 1.89 0.52 8.12
N GLU A 39 1.17 -0.54 8.47
CA GLU A 39 1.48 -1.87 7.97
C GLU A 39 1.16 -2.01 6.48
N VAL A 40 -0.01 -1.51 6.05
CA VAL A 40 -0.39 -1.52 4.63
C VAL A 40 0.58 -0.69 3.80
N ARG A 41 1.04 0.44 4.33
CA ARG A 41 2.03 1.29 3.66
C ARG A 41 3.30 0.50 3.32
N ARG A 42 3.83 -0.25 4.28
CA ARG A 42 5.01 -1.08 4.04
C ARG A 42 4.78 -2.08 2.94
N CYS A 43 3.62 -2.75 2.97
CA CYS A 43 3.28 -3.74 1.96
C CYS A 43 3.15 -3.10 0.57
N ALA A 44 2.45 -1.98 0.49
CA ALA A 44 2.24 -1.29 -0.79
C ALA A 44 3.56 -0.79 -1.38
N GLU A 45 4.42 -0.20 -0.55
CA GLU A 45 5.69 0.30 -1.03
C GLU A 45 6.60 -0.83 -1.52
N LYS A 46 6.55 -1.97 -0.84
CA LYS A 46 7.28 -3.15 -1.27
C LYS A 46 6.79 -3.66 -2.62
N MET A 47 5.46 -3.67 -2.83
CA MET A 47 4.88 -4.08 -4.11
C MET A 47 5.31 -3.14 -5.24
N ILE A 48 5.31 -1.84 -4.99
CA ILE A 48 5.77 -0.86 -5.98
C ILE A 48 7.25 -1.06 -6.30
N THR A 49 8.06 -1.35 -5.29
CA THR A 49 9.49 -1.65 -5.51
C THR A 49 9.66 -2.87 -6.41
N TYR A 50 8.87 -3.92 -6.21
CA TYR A 50 8.88 -5.07 -7.09
C TYR A 50 8.53 -4.68 -8.53
N GLY A 51 7.52 -3.83 -8.69
CA GLY A 51 7.13 -3.33 -10.01
C GLY A 51 8.25 -2.57 -10.69
N LYS A 52 8.98 -1.76 -9.93
CA LYS A 52 10.10 -0.99 -10.46
C LYS A 52 11.25 -1.89 -10.90
N LYS A 53 11.49 -2.99 -10.19
CA LYS A 53 12.49 -3.99 -10.62
C LYS A 53 12.08 -4.67 -11.92
N GLY A 54 10.80 -4.98 -12.04
CA GLY A 54 10.22 -5.49 -13.28
C GLY A 54 10.62 -6.89 -13.69
N ASP A 55 11.37 -7.63 -12.87
CA ASP A 55 11.82 -8.95 -13.26
C ASP A 55 10.78 -10.02 -12.90
N LEU A 56 11.00 -11.23 -13.40
CA LEU A 56 10.07 -12.35 -13.20
C LEU A 56 9.97 -12.74 -11.72
N VAL A 57 11.08 -12.71 -11.00
CA VAL A 57 11.10 -13.08 -9.58
C VAL A 57 10.27 -12.10 -8.77
N SER A 58 10.41 -10.80 -9.03
CA SER A 58 9.64 -9.77 -8.36
C SER A 58 8.15 -9.90 -8.66
N ARG A 59 7.80 -10.20 -9.92
CA ARG A 59 6.40 -10.40 -10.31
C ARG A 59 5.79 -11.60 -9.58
N ARG A 60 6.53 -12.69 -9.45
CA ARG A 60 6.06 -13.87 -8.71
C ARG A 60 5.84 -13.57 -7.23
N LYS A 61 6.74 -12.81 -6.62
CA LYS A 61 6.59 -12.40 -5.22
C LYS A 61 5.36 -11.52 -5.01
N ALA A 62 5.12 -10.59 -5.91
CA ALA A 62 3.93 -9.73 -5.85
C ALA A 62 2.65 -10.56 -6.01
N LEU A 63 2.62 -11.48 -6.97
CA LEU A 63 1.47 -12.36 -7.15
C LEU A 63 1.19 -13.20 -5.91
N ALA A 64 2.23 -13.76 -5.30
CA ALA A 64 2.07 -14.58 -4.11
C ALA A 64 1.48 -13.78 -2.95
N PHE A 65 1.92 -12.55 -2.75
CA PHE A 65 1.38 -11.70 -1.69
C PHE A 65 -0.06 -11.28 -1.97
N LEU A 66 -0.39 -10.98 -3.22
CA LEU A 66 -1.70 -10.42 -3.60
C LEU A 66 -2.71 -11.47 -4.04
N HIS A 67 -2.59 -12.70 -3.50
CA HIS A 67 -3.53 -13.80 -3.76
C HIS A 67 -3.67 -14.12 -5.24
N ASN A 68 -2.57 -14.04 -6.00
CA ASN A 68 -2.53 -14.29 -7.44
C ASN A 68 -3.48 -13.40 -8.26
N ASP A 69 -3.76 -12.20 -7.75
CA ASP A 69 -4.60 -11.24 -8.47
C ASP A 69 -3.80 -10.56 -9.58
N LYS A 70 -3.89 -11.11 -10.76
CA LYS A 70 -3.11 -10.64 -11.91
C LYS A 70 -3.44 -9.20 -12.30
N LYS A 71 -4.70 -8.79 -12.15
CA LYS A 71 -5.12 -7.42 -12.51
C LYS A 71 -4.40 -6.39 -11.65
N VAL A 72 -4.33 -6.64 -10.34
CA VAL A 72 -3.67 -5.73 -9.41
C VAL A 72 -2.17 -5.70 -9.68
N VAL A 73 -1.55 -6.86 -9.91
CA VAL A 73 -0.12 -6.94 -10.21
C VAL A 73 0.19 -6.23 -11.51
N ASP A 74 -0.63 -6.42 -12.54
CA ASP A 74 -0.44 -5.73 -13.82
C ASP A 74 -0.54 -4.21 -13.63
N LYS A 75 -1.47 -3.74 -12.82
CA LYS A 75 -1.58 -2.32 -12.52
C LYS A 75 -0.32 -1.79 -11.85
N ILE A 76 0.25 -2.54 -10.90
CA ILE A 76 1.48 -2.15 -10.24
C ILE A 76 2.62 -2.02 -11.26
N PHE A 77 2.78 -3.02 -12.12
CA PHE A 77 3.91 -3.07 -13.04
C PHE A 77 3.77 -2.11 -14.21
N HIS A 78 2.54 -1.87 -14.69
CA HIS A 78 2.31 -1.07 -15.89
C HIS A 78 1.89 0.37 -15.61
N GLU A 79 1.30 0.66 -14.46
CA GLU A 79 0.89 2.02 -14.09
C GLU A 79 1.72 2.63 -12.98
N LEU A 80 1.82 1.94 -11.84
CA LEU A 80 2.44 2.52 -10.66
C LEU A 80 3.96 2.57 -10.76
N ALA A 81 4.58 1.52 -11.28
CA ALA A 81 6.04 1.51 -11.42
C ALA A 81 6.54 2.62 -12.35
N PRO A 82 5.94 2.82 -13.54
CA PRO A 82 6.33 3.98 -14.37
C PRO A 82 6.04 5.32 -13.70
N ARG A 83 4.92 5.43 -12.99
CA ARG A 83 4.55 6.67 -12.30
C ARG A 83 5.61 7.10 -11.29
N TYR A 84 6.17 6.13 -10.57
CA TYR A 84 7.14 6.41 -9.51
C TYR A 84 8.58 6.09 -9.90
N ALA A 85 8.86 5.96 -11.18
CA ALA A 85 10.19 5.56 -11.67
C ALA A 85 11.30 6.48 -11.16
N ASN A 86 11.02 7.77 -11.01
CA ASN A 86 12.01 8.76 -10.57
C ASN A 86 11.92 9.06 -9.07
N ARG A 87 11.13 8.30 -8.32
CA ARG A 87 10.96 8.51 -6.88
C ARG A 87 11.57 7.34 -6.12
N ASN A 88 12.43 7.63 -5.17
CA ASN A 88 13.17 6.61 -4.39
C ASN A 88 12.46 6.33 -3.08
N GLY A 89 11.25 5.77 -3.13
CA GLY A 89 10.44 5.52 -1.95
C GLY A 89 9.45 6.65 -1.70
N GLY A 90 8.69 6.56 -0.61
CA GLY A 90 7.69 7.58 -0.29
C GLY A 90 6.57 7.64 -1.31
N TYR A 91 6.11 6.48 -1.77
CA TYR A 91 5.06 6.41 -2.79
C TYR A 91 3.66 6.63 -2.20
N THR A 92 3.54 6.66 -0.88
CA THR A 92 2.26 6.78 -0.20
C THR A 92 2.32 7.91 0.82
N GLN A 93 1.14 8.39 1.22
CA GLN A 93 1.00 9.44 2.23
C GLN A 93 -0.09 9.06 3.20
N ILE A 94 0.14 9.31 4.49
CA ILE A 94 -0.86 9.11 5.54
C ILE A 94 -1.34 10.47 6.00
N LEU A 95 -2.66 10.71 5.89
CA LEU A 95 -3.30 11.94 6.33
C LEU A 95 -4.18 11.62 7.53
N LYS A 96 -3.97 12.33 8.64
CA LYS A 96 -4.79 12.17 9.84
C LYS A 96 -6.17 12.80 9.60
N LEU A 97 -7.22 12.04 9.87
CA LEU A 97 -8.59 12.53 9.70
C LEU A 97 -9.24 12.86 11.03
N ASP A 98 -9.42 11.87 11.91
CA ASP A 98 -10.16 12.08 13.15
C ASP A 98 -9.97 10.87 14.07
N GLU A 99 -10.46 10.98 15.30
CA GLU A 99 -10.51 9.85 16.23
C GLU A 99 -11.86 9.16 16.09
N ARG A 100 -11.83 7.82 16.09
CA ARG A 100 -13.04 7.01 15.99
C ARG A 100 -13.78 7.05 17.32
N ARG A 101 -15.10 7.26 17.26
CA ARG A 101 -15.93 7.23 18.47
C ARG A 101 -15.89 5.86 19.11
N GLY A 102 -15.92 5.84 20.42
CA GLY A 102 -15.95 4.62 21.21
C GLY A 102 -14.57 4.20 21.72
N ASP A 103 -13.62 3.92 20.84
CA ASP A 103 -12.30 3.46 21.25
C ASP A 103 -11.19 4.53 21.08
N GLY A 104 -11.51 5.67 20.49
CA GLY A 104 -10.54 6.74 20.30
C GLY A 104 -9.44 6.42 19.29
N ALA A 105 -9.60 5.36 18.49
CA ALA A 105 -8.59 5.00 17.50
C ALA A 105 -8.47 6.10 16.44
N LEU A 106 -7.23 6.48 16.12
CA LEU A 106 -6.97 7.49 15.10
C LEU A 106 -7.28 6.92 13.71
N ILE A 107 -8.18 7.58 13.00
CA ILE A 107 -8.53 7.21 11.63
C ILE A 107 -7.71 8.07 10.69
N VAL A 108 -7.12 7.42 9.71
CA VAL A 108 -6.26 8.08 8.72
C VAL A 108 -6.69 7.72 7.32
N LEU A 109 -6.32 8.56 6.37
CA LEU A 109 -6.42 8.27 4.94
C LEU A 109 -5.02 7.90 4.46
N LEU A 110 -4.86 6.67 4.00
CA LEU A 110 -3.64 6.23 3.33
C LEU A 110 -3.88 6.34 1.83
N ARG A 111 -3.04 7.09 1.14
CA ARG A 111 -3.22 7.28 -0.31
C ARG A 111 -1.91 7.12 -1.05
N LEU A 112 -2.04 6.71 -2.31
CA LEU A 112 -0.92 6.71 -3.25
C LEU A 112 -0.67 8.16 -3.69
N MET A 113 0.61 8.53 -3.76
CA MET A 113 0.97 9.86 -4.26
C MET A 113 0.66 9.96 -5.74
N ASP A 114 0.04 11.07 -6.12
CA ASP A 114 -0.24 11.35 -7.52
C ASP A 114 0.96 12.09 -8.10
N GLU A 115 1.51 11.58 -9.20
CA GLU A 115 2.67 12.20 -9.84
C GLU A 115 2.36 13.62 -10.31
N GLU A 116 1.16 13.84 -10.83
CA GLU A 116 0.74 15.17 -11.28
C GLU A 116 0.69 16.15 -10.12
N LYS A 117 0.11 15.73 -8.98
CA LYS A 117 0.08 16.56 -7.77
C LYS A 117 1.48 16.81 -7.23
N ALA A 118 2.32 15.80 -7.23
CA ALA A 118 3.71 15.97 -6.79
C ALA A 118 4.43 16.99 -7.66
N THR A 119 4.20 16.97 -8.97
CA THR A 119 4.77 17.93 -9.89
C THR A 119 4.22 19.33 -9.64
N GLU A 120 2.93 19.47 -9.42
CA GLU A 120 2.30 20.74 -9.10
C GLU A 120 2.83 21.31 -7.79
N GLU A 121 2.97 20.47 -6.77
CA GLU A 121 3.51 20.90 -5.47
C GLU A 121 4.96 21.31 -5.58
N ALA A 122 5.71 20.74 -6.50
CA ALA A 122 7.11 21.09 -6.72
C ALA A 122 7.29 22.42 -7.46
N LYS A 123 6.26 22.91 -8.08
CA LYS A 123 6.28 24.22 -8.74
C LYS A 123 6.00 25.33 -7.74
#